data_fbd6a30955cc1bfd74c0a6d183d70f4a
#
_entry.id   fbd6a30955cc1bfd74c0a6d183d70f4a
#
_cell.length_a   1.000
_cell.length_b   1.000
_cell.length_c   1.000
_cell.angle_alpha   90.00
_cell.angle_beta   90.00
_cell.angle_gamma   90.00
#
_symmetry.space_group_name_H-M   'P 1'
#
loop_
_entity.id
_entity.type
_entity.pdbx_description
1 polymer ?
#
loop_
_entity_poly.entity_id
_entity_poly.type
_entity_poly.pdbx_seq_one_letter_code
_entity_poly.pdbx_strand_id
1 'polypeptide(L)'
;MDPIEIYGAGNKILAEFCSYFPGLKVVARGNLIMLDGNEEQIEQFSSKLDELVERRKHKMNLTKFDVEDIFDGETSPDSFVLNGDATIVHGTDGKPIRARNKTQQEMVKAYFANDLVFAVGPAGTGKTYIAIALAVRALKNREIKRIILTRPAVEAGERLGFLPGDLKDKLDPYLQPLYDALGDMIPSKKLQEFIAEGTIQIAPLAYMRGRTLDRACVILDEAQNTNLGQLKMFLTRMGANAKFIVTGDASQVDLPRKEDSGLLKGINLLKDIKGVATIFFSNEDIVRHPLVSKIVKAFDKEEANDNH
;
A
#
# COMPACT_ATOMS: atom_id res chain seq x y z
N MET A 1 -25.76 14.56 10.61
CA MET A 1 -24.47 14.78 9.93
C MET A 1 -24.51 16.17 9.35
N ASP A 2 -23.41 16.97 9.47
CA ASP A 2 -23.39 18.34 8.95
C ASP A 2 -23.40 18.29 7.41
N PRO A 3 -24.29 19.03 6.71
CA PRO A 3 -24.33 19.09 5.25
C PRO A 3 -22.99 19.43 4.60
N ILE A 4 -22.19 20.29 5.23
CA ILE A 4 -20.85 20.66 4.75
C ILE A 4 -19.94 19.45 4.64
N GLU A 5 -20.13 18.43 5.48
CA GLU A 5 -19.34 17.21 5.46
C GLU A 5 -19.62 16.34 4.23
N ILE A 6 -20.84 16.40 3.68
CA ILE A 6 -21.28 15.65 2.49
C ILE A 6 -21.11 16.52 1.23
N TYR A 7 -21.51 17.79 1.28
CA TYR A 7 -21.46 18.67 0.11
C TYR A 7 -20.06 19.18 -0.21
N GLY A 8 -19.15 19.11 0.76
CA GLY A 8 -17.80 19.66 0.66
C GLY A 8 -17.75 21.19 0.72
N ALA A 9 -16.54 21.73 0.86
CA ALA A 9 -16.32 23.17 0.90
C ALA A 9 -16.83 23.83 -0.40
N GLY A 10 -17.77 24.78 -0.27
CA GLY A 10 -18.39 25.45 -1.41
C GLY A 10 -19.23 24.53 -2.28
N ASN A 11 -19.81 23.48 -1.72
CA ASN A 11 -20.65 22.49 -2.41
C ASN A 11 -19.96 21.76 -3.59
N LYS A 12 -18.63 21.69 -3.61
CA LYS A 12 -17.87 21.11 -4.73
C LYS A 12 -18.12 19.63 -4.92
N ILE A 13 -18.34 18.90 -3.83
CA ILE A 13 -18.64 17.47 -3.88
C ILE A 13 -20.06 17.25 -4.42
N LEU A 14 -21.03 18.01 -3.92
CA LEU A 14 -22.40 17.94 -4.41
C LEU A 14 -22.50 18.34 -5.89
N ALA A 15 -21.77 19.37 -6.32
CA ALA A 15 -21.75 19.79 -7.72
C ALA A 15 -21.21 18.69 -8.64
N GLU A 16 -20.13 18.02 -8.23
CA GLU A 16 -19.59 16.86 -8.94
C GLU A 16 -20.61 15.72 -9.00
N PHE A 17 -21.23 15.40 -7.86
CA PHE A 17 -22.26 14.37 -7.78
C PHE A 17 -23.44 14.65 -8.71
N CYS A 18 -23.92 15.89 -8.75
CA CYS A 18 -25.01 16.31 -9.62
C CYS A 18 -24.65 16.24 -11.12
N SER A 19 -23.36 16.33 -11.48
CA SER A 19 -22.92 16.26 -12.87
C SER A 19 -23.23 14.91 -13.53
N TYR A 20 -23.38 13.85 -12.75
CA TYR A 20 -23.78 12.51 -13.23
C TYR A 20 -25.29 12.38 -13.50
N PHE A 21 -26.07 13.38 -13.12
CA PHE A 21 -27.53 13.40 -13.32
C PHE A 21 -27.99 14.66 -14.10
N PRO A 22 -27.58 14.80 -15.37
CA PRO A 22 -27.87 16.02 -16.14
C PRO A 22 -29.37 16.26 -16.35
N GLY A 23 -30.19 15.22 -16.17
CA GLY A 23 -31.66 15.31 -16.27
C GLY A 23 -32.41 15.71 -15.00
N LEU A 24 -31.70 15.77 -13.85
CA LEU A 24 -32.27 16.11 -12.55
C LEU A 24 -32.02 17.57 -12.18
N LYS A 25 -33.04 18.26 -11.78
CA LYS A 25 -32.91 19.57 -11.11
C LYS A 25 -32.74 19.35 -9.62
N VAL A 26 -31.53 19.61 -9.11
CA VAL A 26 -31.15 19.40 -7.71
C VAL A 26 -31.05 20.74 -7.01
N VAL A 27 -31.76 20.91 -5.90
CA VAL A 27 -31.69 22.11 -5.06
C VAL A 27 -31.41 21.67 -3.62
N ALA A 28 -30.22 21.99 -3.10
CA ALA A 28 -29.84 21.72 -1.72
C ALA A 28 -30.00 22.98 -0.84
N ARG A 29 -30.73 22.84 0.26
CA ARG A 29 -30.89 23.89 1.29
C ARG A 29 -30.70 23.29 2.69
N GLY A 30 -29.58 23.53 3.31
CA GLY A 30 -29.23 22.91 4.57
C GLY A 30 -29.24 21.37 4.48
N ASN A 31 -30.03 20.72 5.31
CA ASN A 31 -30.15 19.25 5.35
C ASN A 31 -31.17 18.69 4.31
N LEU A 32 -31.77 19.53 3.47
CA LEU A 32 -32.79 19.16 2.54
C LEU A 32 -32.23 19.23 1.11
N ILE A 33 -32.40 18.13 0.37
CA ILE A 33 -32.16 18.08 -1.06
C ILE A 33 -33.53 17.87 -1.74
N MET A 34 -33.92 18.81 -2.60
CA MET A 34 -35.10 18.69 -3.43
C MET A 34 -34.70 18.25 -4.82
N LEU A 35 -35.35 17.22 -5.30
CA LEU A 35 -35.12 16.63 -6.63
C LEU A 35 -36.36 16.82 -7.48
N ASP A 36 -36.18 17.27 -8.75
CA ASP A 36 -37.25 17.40 -9.74
C ASP A 36 -36.72 16.77 -11.04
N GLY A 37 -37.43 15.75 -11.54
CA GLY A 37 -37.08 15.00 -12.73
C GLY A 37 -37.72 13.63 -12.80
N ASN A 38 -37.15 12.71 -13.57
CA ASN A 38 -37.64 11.35 -13.76
C ASN A 38 -37.50 10.51 -12.48
N GLU A 39 -38.51 9.72 -12.14
CA GLU A 39 -38.59 8.89 -10.93
C GLU A 39 -37.45 7.91 -10.85
N GLU A 40 -37.04 7.27 -11.95
CA GLU A 40 -35.91 6.36 -12.02
C GLU A 40 -34.57 7.06 -11.65
N GLN A 41 -34.37 8.30 -12.17
CA GLN A 41 -33.17 9.09 -11.84
C GLN A 41 -33.18 9.58 -10.40
N ILE A 42 -34.35 9.85 -9.83
CA ILE A 42 -34.51 10.23 -8.42
C ILE A 42 -34.15 9.05 -7.51
N GLU A 43 -34.61 7.85 -7.83
CA GLU A 43 -34.22 6.63 -7.09
C GLU A 43 -32.72 6.35 -7.17
N GLN A 44 -32.14 6.42 -8.36
CA GLN A 44 -30.71 6.24 -8.55
C GLN A 44 -29.90 7.30 -7.80
N PHE A 45 -30.31 8.58 -7.86
CA PHE A 45 -29.67 9.66 -7.10
C PHE A 45 -29.70 9.38 -5.59
N SER A 46 -30.85 8.98 -5.06
CA SER A 46 -31.05 8.71 -3.64
C SER A 46 -30.19 7.53 -3.18
N SER A 47 -30.18 6.43 -3.92
CA SER A 47 -29.34 5.26 -3.64
C SER A 47 -27.86 5.59 -3.64
N LYS A 48 -27.39 6.34 -4.64
CA LYS A 48 -25.98 6.76 -4.74
C LYS A 48 -25.58 7.80 -3.68
N LEU A 49 -26.51 8.64 -3.27
CA LEU A 49 -26.30 9.59 -2.18
C LEU A 49 -26.16 8.87 -0.83
N ASP A 50 -26.96 7.85 -0.58
CA ASP A 50 -26.84 7.02 0.61
C ASP A 50 -25.48 6.31 0.66
N GLU A 51 -24.98 5.84 -0.46
CA GLU A 51 -23.63 5.27 -0.58
C GLU A 51 -22.54 6.29 -0.27
N LEU A 52 -22.70 7.55 -0.70
CA LEU A 52 -21.79 8.64 -0.39
C LEU A 52 -21.80 8.98 1.11
N VAL A 53 -22.98 8.97 1.74
CA VAL A 53 -23.17 9.19 3.17
C VAL A 53 -22.50 8.07 4.00
N GLU A 54 -22.66 6.81 3.61
CA GLU A 54 -21.98 5.68 4.26
C GLU A 54 -20.46 5.81 4.15
N ARG A 55 -19.92 6.16 2.98
CA ARG A 55 -18.48 6.42 2.82
C ARG A 55 -17.97 7.52 3.74
N ARG A 56 -18.76 8.58 3.95
CA ARG A 56 -18.38 9.68 4.88
C ARG A 56 -18.24 9.19 6.32
N LYS A 57 -19.01 8.21 6.77
CA LYS A 57 -18.89 7.65 8.13
C LYS A 57 -17.52 7.01 8.36
N HIS A 58 -16.90 6.50 7.29
CA HIS A 58 -15.60 5.81 7.33
C HIS A 58 -14.41 6.70 6.89
N LYS A 59 -14.67 7.91 6.36
CA LYS A 59 -13.63 8.85 5.89
C LYS A 59 -13.79 10.22 6.55
N MET A 60 -12.66 10.86 6.89
CA MET A 60 -12.69 12.21 7.50
C MET A 60 -13.19 13.31 6.54
N ASN A 61 -12.97 13.17 5.22
CA ASN A 61 -13.43 14.13 4.20
C ASN A 61 -13.72 13.38 2.90
N LEU A 62 -14.81 13.75 2.23
CA LEU A 62 -15.12 13.31 0.88
C LEU A 62 -14.31 14.11 -0.14
N THR A 63 -13.97 13.49 -1.26
CA THR A 63 -13.26 14.08 -2.39
C THR A 63 -14.06 13.87 -3.68
N LYS A 64 -13.70 14.54 -4.78
CA LYS A 64 -14.29 14.28 -6.09
C LYS A 64 -14.14 12.82 -6.52
N PHE A 65 -13.01 12.20 -6.20
CA PHE A 65 -12.78 10.78 -6.49
C PHE A 65 -13.76 9.86 -5.76
N ASP A 66 -14.26 10.23 -4.57
CA ASP A 66 -15.29 9.46 -3.88
C ASP A 66 -16.62 9.48 -4.64
N VAL A 67 -16.90 10.56 -5.35
CA VAL A 67 -18.05 10.69 -6.23
C VAL A 67 -17.85 9.89 -7.51
N GLU A 68 -16.72 10.09 -8.20
CA GLU A 68 -16.35 9.32 -9.39
C GLU A 68 -16.45 7.82 -9.14
N ASP A 69 -15.87 7.34 -8.01
CA ASP A 69 -15.91 5.97 -7.55
C ASP A 69 -17.34 5.39 -7.39
N ILE A 70 -18.30 6.19 -6.98
CA ILE A 70 -19.69 5.76 -6.78
C ILE A 70 -20.40 5.55 -8.12
N PHE A 71 -20.04 6.34 -9.15
CA PHE A 71 -20.69 6.29 -10.45
C PHE A 71 -20.00 5.36 -11.45
N ASP A 72 -18.68 5.26 -11.41
CA ASP A 72 -17.91 4.38 -12.29
C ASP A 72 -18.06 2.89 -11.91
N GLY A 73 -18.78 2.61 -10.82
CA GLY A 73 -19.02 1.24 -10.35
C GLY A 73 -17.76 0.52 -9.87
N GLU A 74 -16.66 1.25 -9.80
CA GLU A 74 -15.35 0.76 -9.41
C GLU A 74 -14.94 1.44 -8.11
N THR A 75 -15.02 0.78 -7.01
CA THR A 75 -14.24 1.10 -5.80
C THR A 75 -14.99 1.22 -4.48
N SER A 76 -15.89 0.31 -4.21
CA SER A 76 -15.89 -0.19 -2.85
C SER A 76 -14.62 -1.04 -2.64
N PRO A 77 -14.07 -1.19 -1.44
CA PRO A 77 -13.05 -2.21 -1.18
C PRO A 77 -13.48 -3.57 -1.74
N ASP A 78 -14.78 -3.86 -1.77
CA ASP A 78 -15.37 -5.07 -2.32
C ASP A 78 -15.42 -5.09 -3.86
N SER A 79 -15.61 -3.96 -4.56
CA SER A 79 -15.59 -3.92 -6.03
C SER A 79 -14.18 -3.98 -6.59
N PHE A 80 -13.19 -3.43 -5.89
CA PHE A 80 -11.77 -3.60 -6.19
C PHE A 80 -11.36 -5.09 -6.18
N VAL A 81 -12.08 -5.85 -5.37
CA VAL A 81 -11.86 -7.26 -5.12
C VAL A 81 -12.61 -8.16 -6.10
N LEU A 82 -13.75 -7.72 -6.65
CA LEU A 82 -14.60 -8.58 -7.48
C LEU A 82 -14.16 -8.64 -8.96
N ASN A 83 -13.56 -7.58 -9.48
CA ASN A 83 -13.30 -7.47 -10.92
C ASN A 83 -11.85 -7.77 -11.36
N GLY A 84 -11.01 -8.40 -10.58
CA GLY A 84 -9.71 -9.00 -10.99
C GLY A 84 -8.71 -8.13 -11.79
N ASP A 85 -9.14 -6.99 -12.31
CA ASP A 85 -8.41 -6.09 -13.20
C ASP A 85 -8.29 -4.66 -12.66
N ALA A 86 -8.54 -4.46 -11.38
CA ALA A 86 -8.58 -3.14 -10.77
C ALA A 86 -7.20 -2.46 -10.74
N THR A 87 -7.15 -1.24 -11.23
CA THR A 87 -5.97 -0.38 -11.17
C THR A 87 -5.71 0.07 -9.74
N ILE A 88 -4.59 -0.29 -9.14
CA ILE A 88 -4.20 0.15 -7.80
C ILE A 88 -3.87 1.64 -7.82
N VAL A 89 -3.05 2.07 -8.77
CA VAL A 89 -2.64 3.45 -8.98
C VAL A 89 -2.15 3.62 -10.42
N HIS A 90 -2.20 4.84 -10.96
CA HIS A 90 -1.56 5.14 -12.24
C HIS A 90 -0.12 5.57 -12.02
N GLY A 91 0.78 5.03 -12.83
CA GLY A 91 2.17 5.41 -12.90
C GLY A 91 2.38 6.82 -13.48
N THR A 92 3.62 7.29 -13.42
CA THR A 92 4.01 8.61 -13.96
C THR A 92 3.88 8.70 -15.49
N ASP A 93 3.95 7.56 -16.18
CA ASP A 93 3.71 7.41 -17.61
C ASP A 93 2.22 7.27 -17.99
N GLY A 94 1.32 7.39 -17.01
CA GLY A 94 -0.12 7.23 -17.17
C GLY A 94 -0.61 5.77 -17.24
N LYS A 95 0.31 4.79 -17.23
CA LYS A 95 -0.10 3.38 -17.27
C LYS A 95 -0.65 2.90 -15.93
N PRO A 96 -1.67 2.05 -15.97
CA PRO A 96 -2.24 1.49 -14.75
C PRO A 96 -1.28 0.47 -14.11
N ILE A 97 -1.04 0.62 -12.83
CA ILE A 97 -0.35 -0.37 -11.99
C ILE A 97 -1.42 -1.25 -11.36
N ARG A 98 -1.35 -2.54 -11.65
CA ARG A 98 -2.36 -3.54 -11.29
C ARG A 98 -1.72 -4.77 -10.65
N ALA A 99 -2.51 -5.53 -9.91
CA ALA A 99 -2.13 -6.87 -9.49
C ALA A 99 -2.10 -7.80 -10.73
N ARG A 100 -0.94 -8.40 -11.01
CA ARG A 100 -0.69 -9.19 -12.23
C ARG A 100 -1.03 -10.67 -12.09
N ASN A 101 -1.16 -11.17 -10.87
CA ASN A 101 -1.49 -12.55 -10.58
C ASN A 101 -2.45 -12.64 -9.38
N LYS A 102 -2.97 -13.84 -9.13
CA LYS A 102 -3.96 -14.11 -8.08
C LYS A 102 -3.44 -13.79 -6.69
N THR A 103 -2.19 -14.13 -6.38
CA THR A 103 -1.59 -13.89 -5.07
C THR A 103 -1.41 -12.40 -4.78
N GLN A 104 -1.02 -11.60 -5.80
CA GLN A 104 -1.01 -10.14 -5.67
C GLN A 104 -2.42 -9.58 -5.44
N GLN A 105 -3.45 -10.13 -6.10
CA GLN A 105 -4.85 -9.75 -5.86
C GLN A 105 -5.27 -10.08 -4.42
N GLU A 106 -4.88 -11.24 -3.91
CA GLU A 106 -5.13 -11.63 -2.51
C GLU A 106 -4.44 -10.67 -1.53
N MET A 107 -3.21 -10.22 -1.82
CA MET A 107 -2.52 -9.20 -1.02
C MET A 107 -3.27 -7.86 -1.02
N VAL A 108 -3.79 -7.43 -2.17
CA VAL A 108 -4.61 -6.22 -2.28
C VAL A 108 -5.86 -6.35 -1.41
N LYS A 109 -6.58 -7.49 -1.51
CA LYS A 109 -7.75 -7.78 -0.68
C LYS A 109 -7.43 -7.72 0.81
N ALA A 110 -6.34 -8.39 1.19
CA ALA A 110 -5.89 -8.45 2.57
C ALA A 110 -5.58 -7.06 3.14
N TYR A 111 -4.99 -6.16 2.35
CA TYR A 111 -4.69 -4.78 2.75
C TYR A 111 -5.95 -3.99 3.12
N PHE A 112 -7.04 -4.15 2.36
CA PHE A 112 -8.29 -3.44 2.67
C PHE A 112 -8.99 -4.01 3.90
N ALA A 113 -8.94 -5.32 4.09
CA ALA A 113 -9.63 -6.01 5.17
C ALA A 113 -8.89 -5.98 6.52
N ASN A 114 -7.58 -5.68 6.55
CA ASN A 114 -6.74 -5.82 7.75
C ASN A 114 -5.88 -4.58 7.98
N ASP A 115 -5.40 -4.42 9.21
CA ASP A 115 -4.48 -3.34 9.59
C ASP A 115 -3.01 -3.74 9.45
N LEU A 116 -2.71 -5.05 9.50
CA LEU A 116 -1.40 -5.61 9.31
C LEU A 116 -1.43 -6.72 8.26
N VAL A 117 -0.59 -6.60 7.23
CA VAL A 117 -0.43 -7.61 6.19
C VAL A 117 1.03 -8.05 6.12
N PHE A 118 1.25 -9.35 6.24
CA PHE A 118 2.52 -10.00 5.89
C PHE A 118 2.44 -10.51 4.45
N ALA A 119 3.40 -10.14 3.62
CA ALA A 119 3.56 -10.63 2.25
C ALA A 119 4.91 -11.32 2.13
N VAL A 120 4.92 -12.65 2.11
CA VAL A 120 6.13 -13.47 2.22
C VAL A 120 6.29 -14.38 1.01
N GLY A 121 7.51 -14.49 0.50
CA GLY A 121 7.84 -15.39 -0.59
C GLY A 121 9.00 -14.90 -1.45
N PRO A 122 9.31 -15.59 -2.56
CA PRO A 122 10.51 -15.35 -3.35
C PRO A 122 10.65 -13.93 -3.89
N ALA A 123 11.90 -13.50 -4.10
CA ALA A 123 12.20 -12.24 -4.78
C ALA A 123 11.61 -12.22 -6.20
N GLY A 124 11.20 -11.02 -6.70
CA GLY A 124 10.62 -10.85 -8.02
C GLY A 124 9.13 -11.17 -8.14
N THR A 125 8.43 -11.46 -7.04
CA THR A 125 6.97 -11.65 -7.01
C THR A 125 6.18 -10.34 -6.87
N GLY A 126 6.86 -9.20 -6.75
CA GLY A 126 6.25 -7.86 -6.72
C GLY A 126 5.70 -7.43 -5.37
N LYS A 127 5.98 -8.13 -4.27
CA LYS A 127 5.50 -7.82 -2.91
C LYS A 127 5.68 -6.36 -2.52
N THR A 128 6.92 -5.89 -2.56
CA THR A 128 7.30 -4.53 -2.20
C THR A 128 6.68 -3.49 -3.13
N TYR A 129 6.66 -3.79 -4.44
CA TYR A 129 6.08 -2.92 -5.45
C TYR A 129 4.57 -2.71 -5.24
N ILE A 130 3.81 -3.79 -5.01
CA ILE A 130 2.38 -3.74 -4.70
C ILE A 130 2.13 -3.04 -3.35
N ALA A 131 2.96 -3.29 -2.33
CA ALA A 131 2.85 -2.59 -1.04
C ALA A 131 3.00 -1.08 -1.21
N ILE A 132 3.98 -0.62 -1.99
CA ILE A 132 4.21 0.80 -2.29
C ILE A 132 3.04 1.37 -3.12
N ALA A 133 2.55 0.63 -4.12
CA ALA A 133 1.40 1.05 -4.92
C ALA A 133 0.14 1.28 -4.06
N LEU A 134 -0.14 0.39 -3.11
CA LEU A 134 -1.24 0.52 -2.15
C LEU A 134 -1.06 1.75 -1.24
N ALA A 135 0.16 1.99 -0.76
CA ALA A 135 0.48 3.15 0.06
C ALA A 135 0.32 4.47 -0.71
N VAL A 136 0.80 4.51 -1.97
CA VAL A 136 0.67 5.69 -2.84
C VAL A 136 -0.81 5.96 -3.17
N ARG A 137 -1.59 4.91 -3.45
CA ARG A 137 -3.04 5.02 -3.62
C ARG A 137 -3.69 5.62 -2.37
N ALA A 138 -3.42 5.07 -1.20
CA ALA A 138 -3.99 5.55 0.06
C ALA A 138 -3.59 7.03 0.35
N LEU A 139 -2.37 7.44 -0.02
CA LEU A 139 -1.93 8.83 0.10
C LEU A 139 -2.66 9.74 -0.88
N LYS A 140 -2.78 9.35 -2.17
CA LYS A 140 -3.52 10.09 -3.20
C LYS A 140 -4.99 10.26 -2.80
N ASN A 141 -5.61 9.23 -2.23
CA ASN A 141 -6.99 9.25 -1.74
C ASN A 141 -7.16 9.92 -0.37
N ARG A 142 -6.08 10.43 0.24
CA ARG A 142 -6.09 11.05 1.57
C ARG A 142 -6.61 10.13 2.70
N GLU A 143 -6.54 8.83 2.50
CA GLU A 143 -6.85 7.82 3.51
C GLU A 143 -5.78 7.83 4.62
N ILE A 144 -4.55 8.17 4.25
CA ILE A 144 -3.40 8.35 5.13
C ILE A 144 -2.76 9.72 4.94
N LYS A 145 -1.94 10.12 5.89
CA LYS A 145 -1.16 11.38 5.83
C LYS A 145 0.29 11.17 5.43
N ARG A 146 0.84 9.97 5.67
CA ARG A 146 2.26 9.69 5.48
C ARG A 146 2.48 8.27 4.97
N ILE A 147 3.49 8.12 4.14
CA ILE A 147 4.08 6.84 3.78
C ILE A 147 5.43 6.73 4.49
N ILE A 148 5.68 5.61 5.17
CA ILE A 148 6.94 5.35 5.84
C ILE A 148 7.47 4.02 5.32
N LEU A 149 8.61 4.07 4.65
CA LEU A 149 9.31 2.91 4.12
C LEU A 149 10.54 2.63 4.96
N THR A 150 10.71 1.41 5.39
CA THR A 150 11.84 1.05 6.22
C THR A 150 12.40 -0.32 5.84
N ARG A 151 13.70 -0.47 5.98
CA ARG A 151 14.43 -1.72 5.85
C ARG A 151 15.34 -1.94 7.06
N PRO A 152 15.60 -3.19 7.47
CA PRO A 152 16.68 -3.48 8.40
C PRO A 152 18.02 -3.13 7.75
N ALA A 153 18.89 -2.48 8.48
CA ALA A 153 20.27 -2.29 8.05
C ALA A 153 21.04 -3.60 8.35
N VAL A 154 21.21 -4.42 7.32
CA VAL A 154 22.06 -5.62 7.38
C VAL A 154 23.25 -5.43 6.46
N GLU A 155 24.41 -5.83 6.92
CA GLU A 155 25.64 -5.89 6.13
C GLU A 155 25.58 -7.16 5.26
N ALA A 156 25.07 -7.05 4.04
CA ALA A 156 25.09 -8.15 3.07
C ALA A 156 26.53 -8.33 2.55
N GLY A 157 27.37 -9.03 3.33
CA GLY A 157 28.76 -9.38 2.93
C GLY A 157 29.78 -8.23 2.93
N GLU A 158 29.35 -6.98 2.78
CA GLU A 158 30.19 -5.79 2.86
C GLU A 158 29.92 -5.06 4.16
N ARG A 159 30.95 -4.88 5.00
CA ARG A 159 30.82 -4.15 6.26
C ARG A 159 30.55 -2.68 5.97
N LEU A 160 29.39 -2.16 6.36
CA LEU A 160 29.01 -0.74 6.27
C LEU A 160 30.09 0.22 6.78
N GLY A 161 30.98 -0.27 7.67
CA GLY A 161 32.13 0.47 8.19
C GLY A 161 33.18 0.85 7.16
N PHE A 162 33.26 0.18 6.01
CA PHE A 162 34.25 0.45 4.96
C PHE A 162 33.79 1.42 3.87
N LEU A 163 32.50 1.77 3.80
CA LEU A 163 32.00 2.76 2.84
C LEU A 163 32.33 4.18 3.34
N PRO A 164 32.85 5.08 2.49
CA PRO A 164 33.05 6.49 2.83
C PRO A 164 31.72 7.22 2.94
N GLY A 165 31.67 8.28 3.77
CA GLY A 165 30.49 9.12 3.94
C GLY A 165 29.74 8.92 5.25
N ASP A 166 28.71 9.72 5.46
CA ASP A 166 27.79 9.65 6.61
C ASP A 166 27.00 8.34 6.63
N LEU A 167 26.42 7.99 7.77
CA LEU A 167 25.58 6.81 7.92
C LEU A 167 24.42 6.80 6.91
N LYS A 168 23.90 7.98 6.57
CA LYS A 168 22.85 8.16 5.57
C LYS A 168 23.36 7.79 4.17
N ASP A 169 24.52 8.32 3.76
CA ASP A 169 25.13 8.05 2.46
C ASP A 169 25.42 6.57 2.25
N LYS A 170 25.81 5.88 3.34
CA LYS A 170 26.08 4.43 3.33
C LYS A 170 24.82 3.57 3.19
N LEU A 171 23.68 4.08 3.64
CA LEU A 171 22.40 3.36 3.62
C LEU A 171 21.58 3.64 2.36
N ASP A 172 21.80 4.78 1.69
CA ASP A 172 21.05 5.19 0.50
C ASP A 172 21.04 4.13 -0.63
N PRO A 173 22.15 3.43 -0.94
CA PRO A 173 22.12 2.37 -1.96
C PRO A 173 21.15 1.23 -1.64
N TYR A 174 21.00 0.87 -0.37
CA TYR A 174 20.06 -0.18 0.07
C TYR A 174 18.61 0.26 0.01
N LEU A 175 18.36 1.56 0.03
CA LEU A 175 17.02 2.15 -0.05
C LEU A 175 16.62 2.52 -1.48
N GLN A 176 17.58 2.49 -2.44
CA GLN A 176 17.34 2.86 -3.85
C GLN A 176 16.15 2.14 -4.49
N PRO A 177 15.95 0.81 -4.30
CA PRO A 177 14.78 0.14 -4.89
C PRO A 177 13.42 0.68 -4.40
N LEU A 178 13.38 1.26 -3.20
CA LEU A 178 12.17 1.90 -2.68
C LEU A 178 11.92 3.26 -3.35
N TYR A 179 13.01 4.03 -3.60
CA TYR A 179 12.93 5.29 -4.36
C TYR A 179 12.50 5.04 -5.80
N ASP A 180 13.03 4.01 -6.44
CA ASP A 180 12.70 3.65 -7.83
C ASP A 180 11.21 3.29 -7.95
N ALA A 181 10.70 2.45 -7.05
CA ALA A 181 9.28 2.10 -7.05
C ALA A 181 8.36 3.30 -6.80
N LEU A 182 8.73 4.23 -5.91
CA LEU A 182 8.00 5.48 -5.72
C LEU A 182 8.05 6.37 -6.97
N GLY A 183 9.20 6.43 -7.63
CA GLY A 183 9.42 7.20 -8.86
C GLY A 183 8.56 6.75 -10.04
N ASP A 184 8.23 5.46 -10.11
CA ASP A 184 7.27 4.94 -11.08
C ASP A 184 5.84 5.48 -10.89
N MET A 185 5.49 5.86 -9.65
CA MET A 185 4.11 6.17 -9.23
C MET A 185 3.86 7.63 -8.91
N ILE A 186 4.93 8.38 -8.61
CA ILE A 186 4.88 9.79 -8.21
C ILE A 186 5.88 10.57 -9.06
N PRO A 187 5.45 11.65 -9.76
CA PRO A 187 6.36 12.49 -10.52
C PRO A 187 7.53 13.00 -9.68
N SER A 188 8.74 12.99 -10.24
CA SER A 188 9.99 13.25 -9.52
C SER A 188 9.97 14.53 -8.67
N LYS A 189 9.47 15.64 -9.23
CA LYS A 189 9.33 16.91 -8.50
C LYS A 189 8.44 16.76 -7.28
N LYS A 190 7.29 16.07 -7.43
CA LYS A 190 6.33 15.87 -6.34
C LYS A 190 6.86 14.91 -5.27
N LEU A 191 7.61 13.89 -5.69
CA LEU A 191 8.27 12.96 -4.77
C LEU A 191 9.29 13.70 -3.89
N GLN A 192 10.11 14.59 -4.48
CA GLN A 192 11.06 15.40 -3.74
C GLN A 192 10.36 16.33 -2.73
N GLU A 193 9.25 16.97 -3.12
CA GLU A 193 8.42 17.77 -2.21
C GLU A 193 7.91 16.94 -1.03
N PHE A 194 7.33 15.77 -1.29
CA PHE A 194 6.82 14.88 -0.25
C PHE A 194 7.89 14.37 0.71
N ILE A 195 9.11 14.14 0.22
CA ILE A 195 10.24 13.75 1.06
C ILE A 195 10.69 14.93 1.91
N ALA A 196 10.81 16.11 1.34
CA ALA A 196 11.21 17.32 2.05
C ALA A 196 10.21 17.73 3.16
N GLU A 197 8.91 17.55 2.90
CA GLU A 197 7.83 17.83 3.86
C GLU A 197 7.66 16.69 4.90
N GLY A 198 8.31 15.54 4.72
CA GLY A 198 8.16 14.38 5.58
C GLY A 198 6.83 13.62 5.37
N THR A 199 6.11 13.90 4.29
CA THR A 199 4.93 13.13 3.86
C THR A 199 5.33 11.72 3.44
N ILE A 200 6.48 11.59 2.76
CA ILE A 200 7.12 10.30 2.48
C ILE A 200 8.46 10.27 3.23
N GLN A 201 8.66 9.21 4.00
CA GLN A 201 9.87 8.99 4.77
C GLN A 201 10.48 7.63 4.40
N ILE A 202 11.75 7.62 4.08
CA ILE A 202 12.51 6.40 3.86
C ILE A 202 13.66 6.39 4.86
N ALA A 203 13.70 5.39 5.72
CA ALA A 203 14.65 5.35 6.82
C ALA A 203 14.95 3.91 7.29
N PRO A 204 16.13 3.65 7.85
CA PRO A 204 16.45 2.37 8.48
C PRO A 204 15.49 2.03 9.62
N LEU A 205 15.25 0.74 9.85
CA LEU A 205 14.35 0.23 10.87
C LEU A 205 14.64 0.78 12.28
N ALA A 206 15.91 1.00 12.61
CA ALA A 206 16.32 1.54 13.91
C ALA A 206 15.71 2.91 14.23
N TYR A 207 15.41 3.72 13.19
CA TYR A 207 14.82 5.05 13.35
C TYR A 207 13.32 5.02 13.68
N MET A 208 12.71 3.84 13.68
CA MET A 208 11.31 3.66 14.09
C MET A 208 11.14 3.61 15.61
N ARG A 209 12.23 3.40 16.35
CA ARG A 209 12.18 3.27 17.81
C ARG A 209 11.64 4.53 18.48
N GLY A 210 10.72 4.35 19.44
CA GLY A 210 10.13 5.45 20.21
C GLY A 210 9.09 6.30 19.49
N ARG A 211 8.77 5.98 18.22
CA ARG A 211 7.76 6.69 17.43
C ARG A 211 6.37 6.06 17.62
N THR A 212 5.33 6.86 17.39
CA THR A 212 3.96 6.40 17.15
C THR A 212 3.55 6.87 15.77
N LEU A 213 3.09 5.94 14.93
CA LEU A 213 2.89 6.16 13.50
C LEU A 213 1.39 6.18 13.20
N ASP A 214 0.75 7.33 13.46
CA ASP A 214 -0.67 7.55 13.22
C ASP A 214 -0.96 7.93 11.78
N ARG A 215 -2.10 7.49 11.25
CA ARG A 215 -2.60 7.81 9.90
C ARG A 215 -1.53 7.67 8.84
N ALA A 216 -0.84 6.55 8.87
CA ALA A 216 0.28 6.24 7.99
C ALA A 216 0.15 4.86 7.39
N CYS A 217 0.62 4.68 6.16
CA CYS A 217 0.97 3.36 5.63
C CYS A 217 2.45 3.15 5.86
N VAL A 218 2.78 2.11 6.61
CA VAL A 218 4.14 1.82 7.04
C VAL A 218 4.57 0.48 6.45
N ILE A 219 5.65 0.47 5.70
CA ILE A 219 6.16 -0.72 5.02
C ILE A 219 7.51 -1.08 5.60
N LEU A 220 7.63 -2.30 6.13
CA LEU A 220 8.89 -2.93 6.47
C LEU A 220 9.25 -3.91 5.35
N ASP A 221 10.26 -3.56 4.58
CA ASP A 221 10.77 -4.39 3.50
C ASP A 221 12.01 -5.19 3.97
N GLU A 222 12.26 -6.35 3.34
CA GLU A 222 13.33 -7.30 3.69
C GLU A 222 13.26 -7.76 5.17
N ALA A 223 12.04 -8.01 5.66
CA ALA A 223 11.79 -8.31 7.07
C ALA A 223 12.40 -9.64 7.54
N GLN A 224 12.79 -10.56 6.64
CA GLN A 224 13.57 -11.76 7.00
C GLN A 224 14.89 -11.40 7.68
N ASN A 225 15.40 -10.20 7.43
CA ASN A 225 16.63 -9.69 8.03
C ASN A 225 16.40 -8.96 9.37
N THR A 226 15.23 -9.15 9.98
CA THR A 226 14.94 -8.70 11.35
C THR A 226 14.93 -9.85 12.33
N ASN A 227 15.41 -9.62 13.54
CA ASN A 227 15.14 -10.54 14.65
C ASN A 227 13.75 -10.27 15.26
N LEU A 228 13.27 -11.20 16.09
CA LEU A 228 11.93 -11.11 16.69
C LEU A 228 11.73 -9.82 17.53
N GLY A 229 12.79 -9.36 18.23
CA GLY A 229 12.75 -8.13 19.01
C GLY A 229 12.61 -6.89 18.15
N GLN A 230 13.30 -6.83 17.01
CA GLN A 230 13.19 -5.75 16.04
C GLN A 230 11.81 -5.74 15.38
N LEU A 231 11.29 -6.91 14.99
CA LEU A 231 9.95 -7.02 14.42
C LEU A 231 8.88 -6.57 15.44
N LYS A 232 8.98 -7.02 16.70
CA LYS A 232 8.10 -6.56 17.78
C LYS A 232 8.20 -5.05 17.98
N MET A 233 9.42 -4.50 18.03
CA MET A 233 9.64 -3.06 18.15
C MET A 233 8.95 -2.29 17.05
N PHE A 234 9.04 -2.75 15.80
CA PHE A 234 8.39 -2.13 14.64
C PHE A 234 6.88 -2.19 14.72
N LEU A 235 6.30 -3.36 14.93
CA LEU A 235 4.85 -3.56 14.97
C LEU A 235 4.18 -2.78 16.09
N THR A 236 4.87 -2.60 17.22
CA THR A 236 4.37 -1.78 18.34
C THR A 236 4.45 -0.26 18.08
N ARG A 237 4.87 0.18 16.90
CA ARG A 237 4.78 1.60 16.46
C ARG A 237 3.43 1.96 15.85
N MET A 238 2.58 0.95 15.59
CA MET A 238 1.27 1.16 15.00
C MET A 238 0.43 2.10 15.87
N GLY A 239 0.02 3.21 15.28
CA GLY A 239 -0.84 4.20 15.89
C GLY A 239 -2.25 4.19 15.30
N ALA A 240 -3.06 5.17 15.64
CA ALA A 240 -4.44 5.24 15.19
C ALA A 240 -4.54 5.39 13.66
N ASN A 241 -5.43 4.60 13.04
CA ASN A 241 -5.67 4.61 11.58
C ASN A 241 -4.39 4.40 10.75
N ALA A 242 -3.48 3.56 11.22
CA ALA A 242 -2.29 3.15 10.49
C ALA A 242 -2.51 1.80 9.82
N LYS A 243 -1.90 1.62 8.65
CA LYS A 243 -1.81 0.34 7.92
C LYS A 243 -0.34 -0.08 7.87
N PHE A 244 -0.06 -1.32 8.24
CA PHE A 244 1.28 -1.88 8.24
C PHE A 244 1.38 -3.00 7.21
N ILE A 245 2.43 -2.99 6.40
CA ILE A 245 2.75 -4.05 5.46
C ILE A 245 4.18 -4.52 5.74
N VAL A 246 4.35 -5.81 5.90
CA VAL A 246 5.65 -6.45 6.13
C VAL A 246 5.95 -7.35 4.95
N THR A 247 6.97 -7.02 4.17
CA THR A 247 7.40 -7.83 3.03
C THR A 247 8.71 -8.54 3.36
N GLY A 248 8.90 -9.74 2.81
CA GLY A 248 10.14 -10.49 3.04
C GLY A 248 10.21 -11.80 2.26
N ASP A 249 11.42 -12.35 2.21
CA ASP A 249 11.72 -13.65 1.63
C ASP A 249 12.40 -14.55 2.67
N ALA A 250 11.67 -15.51 3.20
CA ALA A 250 12.19 -16.38 4.26
C ALA A 250 13.35 -17.29 3.80
N SER A 251 13.59 -17.42 2.48
CA SER A 251 14.71 -18.17 1.92
C SER A 251 16.00 -17.33 1.85
N GLN A 252 15.91 -16.01 1.80
CA GLN A 252 17.01 -15.06 1.62
C GLN A 252 17.35 -14.34 2.94
N VAL A 253 17.80 -15.08 3.93
CA VAL A 253 18.18 -14.52 5.24
C VAL A 253 19.66 -14.20 5.24
N ASP A 254 20.00 -12.90 5.34
CA ASP A 254 21.37 -12.37 5.39
C ASP A 254 21.91 -12.18 6.82
N LEU A 255 21.13 -12.59 7.83
CA LEU A 255 21.58 -12.57 9.22
C LEU A 255 22.70 -13.58 9.46
N PRO A 256 23.65 -13.29 10.38
CA PRO A 256 24.75 -14.22 10.72
C PRO A 256 24.27 -15.62 11.10
N ARG A 257 23.10 -15.74 11.68
CA ARG A 257 22.38 -16.99 11.94
C ARG A 257 20.99 -16.92 11.36
N LYS A 258 20.67 -17.81 10.44
CA LYS A 258 19.34 -17.85 9.78
C LYS A 258 18.21 -18.07 10.79
N GLU A 259 18.47 -18.79 11.87
CA GLU A 259 17.52 -19.05 12.96
C GLU A 259 17.15 -17.79 13.75
N ASP A 260 17.95 -16.73 13.68
CA ASP A 260 17.68 -15.45 14.34
C ASP A 260 16.58 -14.65 13.62
N SER A 261 16.24 -15.01 12.38
CA SER A 261 15.13 -14.36 11.66
C SER A 261 13.82 -14.43 12.46
N GLY A 262 13.26 -13.24 12.68
CA GLY A 262 12.02 -13.09 13.42
C GLY A 262 10.75 -13.19 12.56
N LEU A 263 10.88 -13.20 11.22
CA LEU A 263 9.75 -13.09 10.32
C LEU A 263 8.74 -14.24 10.48
N LEU A 264 9.16 -15.48 10.26
CA LEU A 264 8.25 -16.64 10.37
C LEU A 264 7.78 -16.88 11.80
N LYS A 265 8.66 -16.63 12.79
CA LYS A 265 8.28 -16.70 14.21
C LYS A 265 7.21 -15.66 14.54
N GLY A 266 7.37 -14.43 14.05
CA GLY A 266 6.39 -13.35 14.24
C GLY A 266 5.04 -13.66 13.57
N ILE A 267 5.04 -14.16 12.35
CA ILE A 267 3.83 -14.60 11.65
C ILE A 267 3.08 -15.66 12.46
N ASN A 268 3.78 -16.70 12.92
CA ASN A 268 3.16 -17.77 13.72
C ASN A 268 2.55 -17.27 15.04
N LEU A 269 3.16 -16.26 15.67
CA LEU A 269 2.62 -15.65 16.89
C LEU A 269 1.40 -14.78 16.65
N LEU A 270 1.24 -14.23 15.45
CA LEU A 270 0.23 -13.22 15.15
C LEU A 270 -0.91 -13.72 14.25
N LYS A 271 -0.81 -14.94 13.70
CA LYS A 271 -1.73 -15.48 12.69
C LYS A 271 -3.21 -15.52 13.10
N ASP A 272 -3.47 -15.67 14.41
CA ASP A 272 -4.83 -15.80 14.94
C ASP A 272 -5.38 -14.46 15.47
N ILE A 273 -4.65 -13.35 15.28
CA ILE A 273 -5.09 -12.03 15.73
C ILE A 273 -5.97 -11.40 14.64
N LYS A 274 -7.18 -10.98 15.02
CA LYS A 274 -8.07 -10.26 14.11
C LYS A 274 -7.42 -8.95 13.62
N GLY A 275 -7.50 -8.69 12.32
CA GLY A 275 -6.86 -7.53 11.69
C GLY A 275 -5.43 -7.80 11.19
N VAL A 276 -4.96 -9.06 11.29
CA VAL A 276 -3.69 -9.53 10.74
C VAL A 276 -3.96 -10.52 9.62
N ALA A 277 -3.30 -10.35 8.48
CA ALA A 277 -3.34 -11.30 7.38
C ALA A 277 -1.92 -11.67 6.93
N THR A 278 -1.75 -12.90 6.43
CA THR A 278 -0.50 -13.36 5.84
C THR A 278 -0.77 -13.93 4.46
N ILE A 279 -0.05 -13.43 3.46
CA ILE A 279 -0.09 -13.87 2.07
C ILE A 279 1.25 -14.50 1.73
N PHE A 280 1.21 -15.74 1.28
CA PHE A 280 2.40 -16.47 0.85
C PHE A 280 2.48 -16.50 -0.68
N PHE A 281 3.54 -15.92 -1.21
CA PHE A 281 3.90 -15.97 -2.62
C PHE A 281 4.75 -17.20 -2.91
N SER A 282 4.56 -17.78 -4.08
CA SER A 282 5.29 -18.95 -4.57
C SER A 282 6.20 -18.58 -5.75
N ASN A 283 6.99 -19.55 -6.22
CA ASN A 283 7.79 -19.39 -7.43
C ASN A 283 6.95 -19.15 -8.70
N GLU A 284 5.67 -19.56 -8.70
CA GLU A 284 4.73 -19.32 -9.80
C GLU A 284 4.34 -17.83 -9.92
N ASP A 285 4.44 -17.10 -8.83
CA ASP A 285 4.13 -15.66 -8.77
C ASP A 285 5.27 -14.77 -9.28
N ILE A 286 6.42 -15.35 -9.64
CA ILE A 286 7.59 -14.59 -10.08
C ILE A 286 7.33 -13.95 -11.44
N VAL A 287 7.36 -12.62 -11.48
CA VAL A 287 7.24 -11.82 -12.71
C VAL A 287 8.63 -11.42 -13.16
N ARG A 288 9.26 -12.24 -13.99
CA ARG A 288 10.63 -12.01 -14.50
C ARG A 288 10.68 -12.12 -16.01
N HIS A 289 11.69 -11.47 -16.59
CA HIS A 289 12.01 -11.69 -18.00
C HIS A 289 12.29 -13.18 -18.24
N PRO A 290 11.79 -13.80 -19.35
CA PRO A 290 11.97 -15.25 -19.61
C PRO A 290 13.43 -15.73 -19.58
N LEU A 291 14.36 -14.88 -19.99
CA LEU A 291 15.79 -15.16 -19.92
C LEU A 291 16.29 -15.28 -18.48
N VAL A 292 15.86 -14.40 -17.58
CA VAL A 292 16.27 -14.44 -16.16
C VAL A 292 15.82 -15.74 -15.50
N SER A 293 14.62 -16.24 -15.84
CA SER A 293 14.15 -17.55 -15.34
C SER A 293 15.04 -18.70 -15.83
N LYS A 294 15.59 -18.61 -17.05
CA LYS A 294 16.53 -19.61 -17.58
C LYS A 294 17.90 -19.53 -16.92
N ILE A 295 18.37 -18.32 -16.66
CA ILE A 295 19.65 -18.07 -15.97
C ILE A 295 19.59 -18.66 -14.55
N VAL A 296 18.57 -18.33 -13.75
CA VAL A 296 18.41 -18.86 -12.40
C VAL A 296 18.40 -20.38 -12.38
N LYS A 297 17.60 -21.01 -13.27
CA LYS A 297 17.57 -22.47 -13.39
C LYS A 297 18.92 -23.10 -13.76
N ALA A 298 19.76 -22.38 -14.49
CA ALA A 298 21.09 -22.87 -14.84
C ALA A 298 22.04 -22.86 -13.62
N PHE A 299 22.00 -21.79 -12.82
CA PHE A 299 22.78 -21.68 -11.58
C PHE A 299 22.30 -22.69 -10.50
N ASP A 300 20.99 -22.82 -10.31
CA ASP A 300 20.40 -23.79 -9.36
C ASP A 300 20.84 -25.23 -9.67
N LYS A 301 21.00 -25.57 -10.95
CA LYS A 301 21.49 -26.90 -11.37
C LYS A 301 22.96 -27.12 -11.00
N GLU A 302 23.79 -26.08 -11.15
CA GLU A 302 25.22 -26.18 -10.81
C GLU A 302 25.40 -26.32 -9.30
N GLU A 303 24.72 -25.52 -8.48
CA GLU A 303 24.74 -25.63 -7.03
C GLU A 303 24.26 -26.99 -6.54
N ALA A 304 23.29 -27.62 -7.21
CA ALA A 304 22.84 -28.96 -6.89
C ALA A 304 23.90 -30.04 -7.24
N ASN A 305 24.69 -29.81 -8.27
CA ASN A 305 25.79 -30.73 -8.68
C ASN A 305 27.01 -30.61 -7.75
N ASP A 306 27.32 -29.40 -7.25
CA ASP A 306 28.45 -29.17 -6.35
C ASP A 306 28.20 -29.72 -4.91
N ASN A 307 26.96 -30.01 -4.55
CA ASN A 307 26.56 -30.60 -3.26
C ASN A 307 26.47 -32.13 -3.27
N HIS A 308 26.89 -32.78 -4.35
CA HIS A 308 26.99 -34.24 -4.51
C HIS A 308 28.44 -34.65 -4.73
#